data_ad8adb8433f4794dcecb3d8920f80e6c
#
_entry.id   ad8adb8433f4794dcecb3d8920f80e6c
#
_cell.length_a   1.000
_cell.length_b   1.000
_cell.length_c   1.000
_cell.angle_alpha   90.00
_cell.angle_beta   90.00
_cell.angle_gamma   90.00
#
_symmetry.space_group_name_H-M   'P 1'
#
loop_
_entity.id
_entity.type
_entity.pdbx_description
1 polymer ?
#
loop_
_entity_poly.entity_id
_entity_poly.type
_entity_poly.pdbx_seq_one_letter_code
_entity_poly.pdbx_strand_id
1 'polypeptide(L)'
;MPNDAPAKVLLVHGLFMRATMLRPMMAQLRRRGYQCLALTYPTRTQTLHDSVARHLPQIQDFAGDAPLHAIGHSLGGLYLRHLRQQWPLSTLRLR
;
A
#
# COMPACT_ATOMS: atom_id res chain seq x y z
N MET A 1 22.99 -0.77 12.40
CA MET A 1 21.79 0.04 12.13
C MET A 1 20.86 0.01 13.31
N PRO A 2 20.42 1.15 13.74
CA PRO A 2 19.49 1.18 14.85
C PRO A 2 18.16 0.52 14.55
N ASN A 3 17.83 0.41 13.27
CA ASN A 3 16.59 -0.22 12.86
C ASN A 3 16.92 -1.27 11.81
N ASP A 4 16.90 -2.52 12.23
CA ASP A 4 17.21 -3.63 11.37
C ASP A 4 15.97 -4.24 10.70
N ALA A 5 14.78 -3.77 11.06
CA ALA A 5 13.56 -4.23 10.42
C ALA A 5 13.54 -3.74 8.96
N PRO A 6 13.22 -4.62 8.00
CA PRO A 6 13.11 -4.18 6.62
C PRO A 6 11.98 -3.17 6.46
N ALA A 7 12.21 -2.17 5.62
CA ALA A 7 11.17 -1.24 5.26
C ALA A 7 10.06 -1.97 4.50
N LYS A 8 8.84 -1.50 4.65
CA LYS A 8 7.66 -2.13 4.06
C LYS A 8 7.05 -1.20 3.03
N VAL A 9 6.59 -1.77 1.94
CA VAL A 9 6.02 -1.03 0.83
C VAL A 9 4.63 -1.56 0.53
N LEU A 10 3.65 -0.67 0.57
CA LEU A 10 2.28 -0.94 0.12
C LEU A 10 2.17 -0.45 -1.33
N LEU A 11 1.69 -1.33 -2.22
CA LEU A 11 1.48 -0.99 -3.61
C LEU A 11 0.00 -1.04 -3.93
N VAL A 12 -0.50 0.01 -4.57
CA VAL A 12 -1.92 0.13 -4.91
C VAL A 12 -2.05 0.38 -6.41
N HIS A 13 -2.78 -0.52 -7.08
CA HIS A 13 -2.97 -0.46 -8.52
C HIS A 13 -3.95 0.63 -8.93
N GLY A 14 -3.96 0.93 -10.23
CA GLY A 14 -4.86 1.92 -10.81
C GLY A 14 -6.17 1.34 -11.31
N LEU A 15 -6.91 2.17 -12.03
CA LEU A 15 -8.20 1.82 -12.61
C LEU A 15 -8.03 0.68 -13.61
N PHE A 16 -8.92 -0.32 -13.53
CA PHE A 16 -8.90 -1.51 -14.38
C PHE A 16 -7.65 -2.36 -14.24
N MET A 17 -6.85 -2.12 -13.20
CA MET A 17 -5.66 -2.92 -12.93
C MET A 17 -5.93 -3.91 -11.80
N ARG A 18 -4.99 -4.81 -11.61
CA ARG A 18 -4.99 -5.76 -10.52
C ARG A 18 -3.62 -5.77 -9.85
N ALA A 19 -3.58 -6.26 -8.61
CA ALA A 19 -2.32 -6.36 -7.88
C ALA A 19 -1.27 -7.17 -8.63
N THR A 20 -1.69 -8.16 -9.42
CA THR A 20 -0.75 -8.98 -10.19
C THR A 20 0.06 -8.18 -11.22
N MET A 21 -0.45 -7.04 -11.66
CA MET A 21 0.26 -6.17 -12.59
C MET A 21 1.45 -5.46 -11.94
N LEU A 22 1.51 -5.48 -10.61
CA LEU A 22 2.58 -4.86 -9.86
C LEU A 22 3.72 -5.84 -9.55
N ARG A 23 3.61 -7.10 -9.98
CA ARG A 23 4.60 -8.13 -9.67
C ARG A 23 6.02 -7.78 -10.07
N PRO A 24 6.27 -7.22 -11.27
CA PRO A 24 7.65 -6.86 -11.62
C PRO A 24 8.26 -5.85 -10.66
N MET A 25 7.50 -4.84 -10.27
CA MET A 25 7.96 -3.84 -9.31
C MET A 25 8.21 -4.47 -7.95
N MET A 26 7.29 -5.33 -7.49
CA MET A 26 7.44 -6.03 -6.23
C MET A 26 8.69 -6.89 -6.20
N ALA A 27 8.99 -7.59 -7.30
CA ALA A 27 10.17 -8.44 -7.39
C ALA A 27 11.44 -7.60 -7.22
N GLN A 28 11.50 -6.44 -7.87
CA GLN A 28 12.65 -5.55 -7.73
C GLN A 28 12.79 -5.00 -6.31
N LEU A 29 11.69 -4.61 -5.70
CA LEU A 29 11.72 -4.09 -4.33
C LEU A 29 12.17 -5.17 -3.34
N ARG A 30 11.68 -6.39 -3.52
CA ARG A 30 12.07 -7.50 -2.64
C ARG A 30 13.55 -7.83 -2.77
N ARG A 31 14.11 -7.73 -3.97
CA ARG A 31 15.56 -7.92 -4.17
C ARG A 31 16.38 -6.90 -3.40
N ARG A 32 15.81 -5.73 -3.12
CA ARG A 32 16.49 -4.67 -2.36
C ARG A 32 16.20 -4.73 -0.87
N GLY A 33 15.53 -5.80 -0.42
CA GLY A 33 15.29 -6.01 0.99
C GLY A 33 13.98 -5.45 1.53
N TYR A 34 13.10 -4.94 0.65
CA TYR A 34 11.79 -4.45 1.09
C TYR A 34 10.79 -5.60 1.22
N GLN A 35 9.92 -5.50 2.20
CA GLN A 35 8.72 -6.33 2.25
C GLN A 35 7.59 -5.59 1.55
N CYS A 36 6.80 -6.30 0.76
CA CYS A 36 5.78 -5.69 -0.09
C CYS A 36 4.40 -6.32 0.14
N LEU A 37 3.39 -5.48 0.12
CA LEU A 37 2.00 -5.89 0.09
C LEU A 37 1.32 -5.16 -1.07
N ALA A 38 0.70 -5.90 -1.98
CA ALA A 38 -0.08 -5.34 -3.06
C ALA A 38 -1.53 -5.76 -2.87
N LEU A 39 -2.43 -4.79 -2.89
CA LEU A 39 -3.85 -5.02 -2.66
C LEU A 39 -4.60 -4.99 -3.98
N THR A 40 -5.55 -5.91 -4.13
CA THR A 40 -6.53 -5.87 -5.21
C THR A 40 -7.84 -5.34 -4.65
N TYR A 41 -8.42 -4.36 -5.30
CA TYR A 41 -9.70 -3.79 -4.89
C TYR A 41 -10.56 -3.55 -6.11
N PRO A 42 -11.90 -3.67 -5.97
CA PRO A 42 -12.78 -3.39 -7.09
C PRO A 42 -12.80 -1.88 -7.37
N THR A 43 -12.52 -1.51 -8.61
CA THR A 43 -12.44 -0.11 -9.00
C THR A 43 -13.75 0.42 -9.58
N ARG A 44 -14.75 -0.44 -9.76
CA ARG A 44 -16.02 -0.09 -10.41
C ARG A 44 -17.23 -0.22 -9.48
N THR A 45 -17.12 -1.04 -8.43
CA THR A 45 -18.28 -1.41 -7.60
C THR A 45 -18.20 -0.88 -6.17
N GLN A 46 -17.06 -0.33 -5.77
CA GLN A 46 -16.90 0.24 -4.44
C GLN A 46 -16.31 1.63 -4.54
N THR A 47 -16.67 2.48 -3.57
CA THR A 47 -15.97 3.77 -3.42
C THR A 47 -14.57 3.52 -2.88
N LEU A 48 -13.67 4.48 -3.12
CA LEU A 48 -12.33 4.40 -2.54
C LEU A 48 -12.37 4.42 -1.03
N HIS A 49 -13.27 5.21 -0.47
CA HIS A 49 -13.43 5.27 0.99
C HIS A 49 -13.76 3.91 1.57
N ASP A 50 -14.72 3.20 0.97
CA ASP A 50 -15.15 1.89 1.45
C ASP A 50 -14.06 0.84 1.24
N SER A 51 -13.35 0.91 0.11
CA SER A 51 -12.25 -0.01 -0.18
C SER A 51 -11.14 0.14 0.85
N VAL A 52 -10.77 1.37 1.18
CA VAL A 52 -9.74 1.63 2.20
C VAL A 52 -10.19 1.11 3.55
N ALA A 53 -11.43 1.41 3.94
CA ALA A 53 -11.96 0.96 5.24
C ALA A 53 -11.91 -0.55 5.37
N ARG A 54 -12.24 -1.25 4.28
CA ARG A 54 -12.21 -2.71 4.27
C ARG A 54 -10.80 -3.28 4.43
N HIS A 55 -9.81 -2.63 3.81
CA HIS A 55 -8.43 -3.14 3.81
C HIS A 55 -7.59 -2.60 4.97
N LEU A 56 -8.09 -1.61 5.69
CA LEU A 56 -7.30 -0.94 6.71
C LEU A 56 -6.71 -1.89 7.76
N PRO A 57 -7.48 -2.86 8.31
CA PRO A 57 -6.89 -3.79 9.28
C PRO A 57 -5.73 -4.60 8.71
N GLN A 58 -5.85 -5.05 7.46
CA GLN A 58 -4.78 -5.80 6.80
C GLN A 58 -3.53 -4.93 6.60
N ILE A 59 -3.73 -3.69 6.20
CA ILE A 59 -2.62 -2.75 5.98
C ILE A 59 -1.91 -2.46 7.30
N GLN A 60 -2.66 -2.21 8.36
CA GLN A 60 -2.08 -1.93 9.67
C GLN A 60 -1.32 -3.14 10.22
N ASP A 61 -1.87 -4.34 10.03
CA ASP A 61 -1.22 -5.56 10.46
C ASP A 61 0.09 -5.79 9.70
N PHE A 62 0.07 -5.55 8.39
CA PHE A 62 1.29 -5.64 7.58
C PHE A 62 2.35 -4.65 8.03
N ALA A 63 1.96 -3.41 8.30
CA ALA A 63 2.90 -2.37 8.68
C ALA A 63 3.54 -2.64 10.05
N GLY A 64 2.75 -3.11 11.01
CA GLY A 64 3.23 -3.25 12.37
C GLY A 64 3.81 -1.94 12.87
N ASP A 65 5.00 -1.99 13.44
CA ASP A 65 5.70 -0.80 13.93
C ASP A 65 6.73 -0.27 12.94
N ALA A 66 6.87 -0.91 11.78
CA ALA A 66 7.85 -0.50 10.78
C ALA A 66 7.35 0.71 10.00
N PRO A 67 8.26 1.53 9.47
CA PRO A 67 7.86 2.57 8.53
C PRO A 67 7.19 1.95 7.30
N LEU A 68 6.08 2.54 6.88
CA LEU A 68 5.36 2.08 5.71
C LEU A 68 5.48 3.10 4.59
N HIS A 69 6.08 2.70 3.48
CA HIS A 69 6.07 3.47 2.25
C HIS A 69 4.90 2.99 1.41
N ALA A 70 4.31 3.89 0.64
CA ALA A 70 3.17 3.54 -0.19
C ALA A 70 3.35 4.10 -1.60
N ILE A 71 3.11 3.26 -2.59
CA ILE A 71 3.20 3.62 -3.99
C ILE A 71 1.84 3.37 -4.62
N GLY A 72 1.22 4.41 -5.15
CA GLY A 72 -0.05 4.31 -5.84
C GLY A 72 0.09 4.72 -7.28
N HIS A 73 -0.45 3.92 -8.19
CA HIS A 73 -0.45 4.22 -9.62
C HIS A 73 -1.82 4.74 -10.02
N SER A 74 -1.89 5.96 -10.58
CA SER A 74 -3.13 6.55 -11.06
C SER A 74 -4.19 6.61 -9.95
N LEU A 75 -5.32 5.89 -10.09
CA LEU A 75 -6.35 5.83 -9.05
C LEU A 75 -5.80 5.36 -7.70
N GLY A 76 -4.74 4.57 -7.72
CA GLY A 76 -4.07 4.14 -6.50
C GLY A 76 -3.56 5.31 -5.65
N GLY A 77 -3.17 6.42 -6.28
CA GLY A 77 -2.78 7.61 -5.55
C GLY A 77 -3.93 8.21 -4.75
N LEU A 78 -5.14 8.22 -5.32
CA LEU A 78 -6.32 8.66 -4.60
C LEU A 78 -6.69 7.71 -3.47
N TYR A 79 -6.52 6.40 -3.70
CA TYR A 79 -6.71 5.40 -2.66
C TYR A 79 -5.82 5.72 -1.45
N LEU A 80 -4.56 6.04 -1.69
CA LEU A 80 -3.62 6.35 -0.63
C LEU A 80 -3.99 7.63 0.13
N ARG A 81 -4.59 8.62 -0.55
CA ARG A 81 -5.10 9.81 0.13
C ARG A 81 -6.21 9.45 1.12
N HIS A 82 -7.13 8.58 0.71
CA HIS A 82 -8.19 8.11 1.61
C HIS A 82 -7.61 7.31 2.75
N LEU A 83 -6.60 6.48 2.49
CA LEU A 83 -5.91 5.72 3.52
C LEU A 83 -5.32 6.67 4.57
N ARG A 84 -4.66 7.73 4.13
CA ARG A 84 -4.05 8.69 5.04
C ARG A 84 -5.08 9.39 5.91
N GLN A 85 -6.26 9.67 5.37
CA GLN A 85 -7.35 10.28 6.13
C GLN A 85 -7.88 9.35 7.22
N GLN A 86 -7.96 8.06 6.92
CA GLN A 86 -8.48 7.07 7.86
C GLN A 86 -7.41 6.57 8.83
N TRP A 87 -6.13 6.77 8.49
CA TRP A 87 -5.01 6.33 9.31
C TRP A 87 -3.94 7.43 9.32
N PRO A 88 -4.17 8.51 10.07
CA PRO A 88 -3.28 9.67 10.07
C PRO A 88 -2.05 9.44 10.95
N LEU A 89 -1.27 8.42 10.68
CA LEU A 89 -0.10 8.10 11.47
C LEU A 89 1.16 8.60 10.81
N SER A 90 2.12 8.96 11.65
CA SER A 90 3.42 9.44 11.19
C SER A 90 4.23 8.35 10.50
N THR A 91 3.87 7.08 10.69
CA THR A 91 4.58 5.96 10.07
C THR A 91 4.27 5.79 8.59
N LEU A 92 3.17 6.38 8.10
CA LEU A 92 2.80 6.25 6.70
C LEU A 92 3.60 7.24 5.85
N ARG A 93 4.31 6.74 4.84
CA ARG A 93 5.08 7.53 3.90
C ARG A 93 4.51 7.34 2.50
N LEU A 94 3.99 8.43 1.93
CA LEU A 94 3.45 8.40 0.57
C LEU A 94 4.52 8.75 -0.46
N ARG A 95 4.48 8.05 -1.56
CA ARG A 95 5.39 8.27 -2.69
C ARG A 95 4.60 8.45 -3.98
#